data_52cca0782740f0ad6169d53eab25adaf
#
_entry.id   52cca0782740f0ad6169d53eab25adaf
#
_cell.length_a   1.000
_cell.length_b   1.000
_cell.length_c   1.000
_cell.angle_alpha   90.00
_cell.angle_beta   90.00
_cell.angle_gamma   90.00
#
_symmetry.space_group_name_H-M   'P 1'
#
loop_
_entity.id
_entity.type
_entity.pdbx_description
1 polymer ?
#
loop_
_entity_poly.entity_id
_entity_poly.type
_entity_poly.pdbx_seq_one_letter_code
_entity_poly.pdbx_strand_id
1 'polypeptide(L)'
;MERVIITTLCYHGTDCRVAAWQSNGKISRICLEDPMEERLLGSIHVGKVQKILPDIKGAFVEIENRTSCYFPYTKESNFLYTMPKKAPELRAGDELLVQVTREAIKTKAPCVSSNLNFTGKYLVLTTGNRTLGISAKIPSGKREKLKEFLEELMPEDCSYGIILRTNGALASAEELKEELRSLETQFTQLYQKALHTPCYTKLSKGESITASILKDVHWKEIEKIITDQKTLYEELCVSRQDIPVASMCAIEYYEDSLLPLARLYNLERELDQALQEKIWLKSGGFLIIQQTEAFVAIDVNTGKHSSKKDAEENYKQINREAALEIARQLRLRNLSGMILVDFINMKNTNDQSELLQYMGSLVRSDPMQTVVVDVTALGIMEITRKKSAKTLAEQLLQLKKGE
;
A
#
# COMPACT_ATOMS: atom_id res chain seq x y z
N MET A 1 15.10 0.11 -14.11
CA MET A 1 13.70 0.01 -14.55
C MET A 1 13.07 -1.22 -13.91
N GLU A 2 11.81 -1.12 -13.54
CA GLU A 2 11.09 -2.22 -12.89
C GLU A 2 10.19 -2.94 -13.89
N ARG A 3 9.99 -4.24 -13.68
CA ARG A 3 9.00 -5.05 -14.38
C ARG A 3 7.94 -5.50 -13.39
N VAL A 4 6.70 -5.51 -13.82
CA VAL A 4 5.58 -6.03 -13.03
C VAL A 4 5.08 -7.30 -13.68
N ILE A 5 5.03 -8.37 -12.94
CA ILE A 5 4.54 -9.68 -13.36
C ILE A 5 3.24 -9.96 -12.64
N ILE A 6 2.16 -10.23 -13.37
CA ILE A 6 0.85 -10.54 -12.79
C ILE A 6 0.38 -11.86 -13.38
N THR A 7 0.23 -12.88 -12.53
CA THR A 7 -0.12 -14.24 -12.93
C THR A 7 -0.92 -14.95 -11.84
N THR A 8 -1.41 -16.14 -12.15
CA THR A 8 -1.94 -17.07 -11.15
C THR A 8 -0.90 -18.11 -10.78
N LEU A 9 -0.88 -18.50 -9.52
CA LEU A 9 0.02 -19.51 -8.98
C LEU A 9 -0.75 -20.41 -8.01
N CYS A 10 -0.62 -21.72 -8.17
CA CYS A 10 -1.04 -22.68 -7.15
C CYS A 10 0.11 -22.87 -6.15
N TYR A 11 0.01 -22.23 -4.98
CA TYR A 11 1.04 -22.27 -3.95
C TYR A 11 0.61 -23.18 -2.80
N HIS A 12 1.31 -24.32 -2.67
CA HIS A 12 0.99 -25.37 -1.67
C HIS A 12 -0.49 -25.82 -1.66
N GLY A 13 -1.08 -25.94 -2.86
CA GLY A 13 -2.47 -26.39 -3.02
C GLY A 13 -3.49 -25.27 -3.05
N THR A 14 -3.11 -24.03 -2.74
CA THR A 14 -4.01 -22.87 -2.73
C THR A 14 -3.77 -22.00 -3.96
N ASP A 15 -4.81 -21.77 -4.74
CA ASP A 15 -4.74 -20.92 -5.91
C ASP A 15 -4.72 -19.44 -5.49
N CYS A 16 -3.75 -18.68 -6.00
CA CYS A 16 -3.65 -17.26 -5.74
C CYS A 16 -3.26 -16.47 -6.99
N ARG A 17 -3.74 -15.25 -7.08
CA ARG A 17 -3.22 -14.25 -8.00
C ARG A 17 -2.01 -13.60 -7.36
N VAL A 18 -0.91 -13.54 -8.13
CA VAL A 18 0.36 -12.97 -7.68
C VAL A 18 0.68 -11.76 -8.52
N ALA A 19 0.97 -10.64 -7.87
CA ALA A 19 1.61 -9.51 -8.48
C ALA A 19 3.01 -9.35 -7.90
N ALA A 20 4.03 -9.41 -8.75
CA ALA A 20 5.43 -9.34 -8.36
C ALA A 20 6.15 -8.22 -9.11
N TRP A 21 6.96 -7.43 -8.39
CA TRP A 21 7.83 -6.40 -8.96
C TRP A 21 9.25 -6.92 -9.01
N GLN A 22 9.85 -6.86 -10.18
CA GLN A 22 11.24 -7.23 -10.39
C GLN A 22 12.09 -6.00 -10.70
N SER A 23 13.16 -5.81 -9.94
CA SER A 23 14.15 -4.77 -10.16
C SER A 23 15.55 -5.39 -10.17
N ASN A 24 16.34 -5.09 -11.20
CA ASN A 24 17.70 -5.64 -11.36
C ASN A 24 17.76 -7.18 -11.25
N GLY A 25 16.78 -7.87 -11.83
CA GLY A 25 16.71 -9.33 -11.85
C GLY A 25 16.25 -9.98 -10.53
N LYS A 26 15.96 -9.20 -9.48
CA LYS A 26 15.45 -9.69 -8.18
C LYS A 26 14.02 -9.21 -7.94
N ILE A 27 13.21 -10.09 -7.36
CA ILE A 27 11.87 -9.68 -6.90
C ILE A 27 12.01 -8.77 -5.67
N SER A 28 11.43 -7.58 -5.77
CA SER A 28 11.50 -6.52 -4.75
C SER A 28 10.21 -6.38 -3.94
N ARG A 29 9.09 -6.84 -4.48
CA ARG A 29 7.77 -6.82 -3.84
C ARG A 29 6.91 -7.96 -4.38
N ILE A 30 6.12 -8.57 -3.50
CA ILE A 30 5.09 -9.55 -3.87
C ILE A 30 3.80 -9.17 -3.15
N CYS A 31 2.69 -9.24 -3.86
CA CYS A 31 1.35 -9.14 -3.33
C CYS A 31 0.55 -10.37 -3.78
N LEU A 32 -0.21 -10.93 -2.85
CA LEU A 32 -1.06 -12.09 -3.08
C LEU A 32 -2.52 -11.70 -2.92
N GLU A 33 -3.38 -12.27 -3.75
CA GLU A 33 -4.82 -12.08 -3.72
C GLU A 33 -5.51 -13.41 -4.00
N ASP A 34 -6.57 -13.68 -3.26
CA ASP A 34 -7.49 -14.74 -3.63
C ASP A 34 -8.20 -14.34 -4.93
N PRO A 35 -8.11 -15.11 -6.01
CA PRO A 35 -8.79 -14.79 -7.25
C PRO A 35 -10.32 -14.78 -7.13
N MET A 36 -10.86 -15.43 -6.10
CA MET A 36 -12.30 -15.59 -5.85
C MET A 36 -12.83 -14.64 -4.77
N GLU A 37 -11.98 -14.16 -3.85
CA GLU A 37 -12.37 -13.28 -2.75
C GLU A 37 -12.27 -11.81 -3.15
N GLU A 38 -13.35 -11.08 -2.97
CA GLU A 38 -13.36 -9.62 -3.13
C GLU A 38 -12.70 -8.95 -1.93
N ARG A 39 -11.70 -8.13 -2.17
CA ARG A 39 -11.06 -7.33 -1.11
C ARG A 39 -12.07 -6.45 -0.39
N LEU A 40 -11.98 -6.49 0.93
CA LEU A 40 -12.78 -5.61 1.78
C LEU A 40 -12.22 -4.18 1.79
N LEU A 41 -10.89 -4.02 1.73
CA LEU A 41 -10.23 -2.72 1.74
C LEU A 41 -10.67 -1.86 0.55
N GLY A 42 -11.12 -0.63 0.84
CA GLY A 42 -11.62 0.30 -0.18
C GLY A 42 -13.07 0.10 -0.58
N SER A 43 -13.71 -1.03 -0.23
CA SER A 43 -15.13 -1.26 -0.52
C SER A 43 -16.03 -0.25 0.20
N ILE A 44 -17.16 0.11 -0.43
CA ILE A 44 -18.11 1.08 0.09
C ILE A 44 -19.43 0.40 0.38
N HIS A 45 -19.98 0.65 1.57
CA HIS A 45 -21.17 -0.01 2.08
C HIS A 45 -22.16 0.99 2.67
N VAL A 46 -23.45 0.62 2.63
CA VAL A 46 -24.43 1.23 3.53
C VAL A 46 -24.37 0.46 4.84
N GLY A 47 -23.75 1.06 5.85
CA GLY A 47 -23.58 0.45 7.17
C GLY A 47 -24.54 1.02 8.20
N LYS A 48 -24.77 0.27 9.28
CA LYS A 48 -25.64 0.67 10.41
C LYS A 48 -24.84 0.78 11.69
N VAL A 49 -24.98 1.91 12.36
CA VAL A 49 -24.35 2.15 13.66
C VAL A 49 -25.00 1.25 14.72
N GLN A 50 -24.22 0.33 15.28
CA GLN A 50 -24.67 -0.59 16.32
C GLN A 50 -24.50 -0.01 17.73
N LYS A 51 -23.30 0.55 17.99
CA LYS A 51 -22.93 1.06 19.30
C LYS A 51 -22.01 2.27 19.17
N ILE A 52 -22.24 3.25 20.02
CA ILE A 52 -21.37 4.43 20.17
C ILE A 52 -20.48 4.22 21.40
N LEU A 53 -19.22 4.60 21.27
CA LEU A 53 -18.19 4.53 22.30
C LEU A 53 -17.61 5.93 22.54
N PRO A 54 -18.26 6.79 23.34
CA PRO A 54 -17.86 8.19 23.51
C PRO A 54 -16.45 8.35 24.08
N ASP A 55 -16.04 7.46 24.98
CA ASP A 55 -14.74 7.51 25.67
C ASP A 55 -13.54 7.40 24.73
N ILE A 56 -13.70 6.65 23.65
CA ILE A 56 -12.66 6.48 22.63
C ILE A 56 -12.99 7.19 21.30
N LYS A 57 -14.00 8.09 21.31
CA LYS A 57 -14.45 8.83 20.12
C LYS A 57 -14.64 7.92 18.90
N GLY A 58 -15.40 6.85 19.09
CA GLY A 58 -15.61 5.83 18.06
C GLY A 58 -17.00 5.22 18.14
N ALA A 59 -17.36 4.50 17.11
CA ALA A 59 -18.55 3.68 17.04
C ALA A 59 -18.24 2.33 16.40
N PHE A 60 -19.13 1.37 16.59
CA PHE A 60 -19.16 0.16 15.77
C PHE A 60 -20.26 0.29 14.73
N VAL A 61 -19.87 0.09 13.48
CA VAL A 61 -20.74 0.10 12.30
C VAL A 61 -20.73 -1.30 11.71
N GLU A 62 -21.90 -1.89 11.58
CA GLU A 62 -22.07 -3.18 10.91
C GLU A 62 -22.30 -2.96 9.42
N ILE A 63 -21.58 -3.72 8.62
CA ILE A 63 -21.69 -3.73 7.16
C ILE A 63 -22.16 -5.12 6.68
N GLU A 64 -22.06 -5.41 5.39
CA GLU A 64 -22.42 -6.70 4.79
C GLU A 64 -21.87 -7.90 5.59
N ASN A 65 -22.58 -9.03 5.56
CA ASN A 65 -22.20 -10.29 6.22
C ASN A 65 -22.01 -10.17 7.75
N ARG A 66 -22.73 -9.26 8.41
CA ARG A 66 -22.62 -8.99 9.85
C ARG A 66 -21.20 -8.61 10.29
N THR A 67 -20.41 -8.05 9.39
CA THR A 67 -19.06 -7.60 9.70
C THR A 67 -19.10 -6.33 10.54
N SER A 68 -18.69 -6.43 11.80
CA SER A 68 -18.60 -5.27 12.71
C SER A 68 -17.29 -4.51 12.50
N CYS A 69 -17.38 -3.26 12.14
CA CYS A 69 -16.24 -2.38 11.83
C CYS A 69 -16.12 -1.27 12.87
N TYR A 70 -14.89 -0.92 13.23
CA TYR A 70 -14.61 0.25 14.05
C TYR A 70 -14.67 1.52 13.20
N PHE A 71 -15.42 2.50 13.65
CA PHE A 71 -15.62 3.80 13.02
C PHE A 71 -15.11 4.91 13.93
N PRO A 72 -13.87 5.40 13.75
CA PRO A 72 -13.37 6.54 14.47
C PRO A 72 -14.03 7.81 13.95
N TYR A 73 -14.48 8.71 14.85
CA TYR A 73 -15.05 10.00 14.48
C TYR A 73 -14.64 11.10 15.45
N THR A 74 -14.72 12.35 14.98
CA THR A 74 -14.52 13.56 15.78
C THR A 74 -15.76 14.43 15.66
N LYS A 75 -15.82 15.54 16.40
CA LYS A 75 -16.90 16.51 16.29
C LYS A 75 -16.98 17.16 14.89
N GLU A 76 -15.87 17.17 14.17
CA GLU A 76 -15.73 17.75 12.83
C GLU A 76 -15.95 16.71 11.71
N SER A 77 -16.24 15.45 12.08
CA SER A 77 -16.47 14.40 11.08
C SER A 77 -17.74 14.68 10.29
N ASN A 78 -17.62 14.65 8.98
CA ASN A 78 -18.78 14.73 8.08
C ASN A 78 -19.39 13.33 7.94
N PHE A 79 -20.66 13.19 8.31
CA PHE A 79 -21.38 11.92 8.22
C PHE A 79 -22.26 11.90 6.97
N LEU A 80 -22.06 10.92 6.11
CA LEU A 80 -22.88 10.71 4.94
C LEU A 80 -24.08 9.81 5.29
N TYR A 81 -25.13 10.42 5.80
CA TYR A 81 -26.36 9.70 6.16
C TYR A 81 -27.12 9.27 4.91
N THR A 82 -27.61 8.02 4.90
CA THR A 82 -28.47 7.49 3.82
C THR A 82 -29.95 7.68 4.10
N MET A 83 -30.32 8.01 5.34
CA MET A 83 -31.68 8.30 5.74
C MET A 83 -31.81 9.76 6.25
N PRO A 84 -32.94 10.43 6.00
CA PRO A 84 -33.17 11.78 6.51
C PRO A 84 -33.01 11.86 8.03
N LYS A 85 -32.24 12.83 8.51
CA LYS A 85 -31.97 13.01 9.94
C LYS A 85 -32.23 14.43 10.41
N LYS A 86 -32.91 14.56 11.58
CA LYS A 86 -33.23 15.86 12.19
C LYS A 86 -32.07 16.45 13.01
N ALA A 87 -31.18 15.62 13.54
CA ALA A 87 -30.07 16.04 14.41
C ALA A 87 -28.72 15.60 13.82
N PRO A 88 -27.68 16.43 13.84
CA PRO A 88 -26.38 16.09 13.24
C PRO A 88 -25.58 15.04 14.04
N GLU A 89 -25.96 14.79 15.30
CA GLU A 89 -25.23 13.88 16.18
C GLU A 89 -25.41 12.42 15.76
N LEU A 90 -24.30 11.66 15.76
CA LEU A 90 -24.33 10.23 15.49
C LEU A 90 -25.05 9.48 16.62
N ARG A 91 -25.95 8.55 16.24
CA ARG A 91 -26.72 7.70 17.18
C ARG A 91 -26.72 6.25 16.74
N ALA A 92 -26.88 5.34 17.70
CA ALA A 92 -27.13 3.94 17.38
C ALA A 92 -28.41 3.81 16.54
N GLY A 93 -28.35 2.98 15.52
CA GLY A 93 -29.41 2.81 14.53
C GLY A 93 -29.30 3.70 13.28
N ASP A 94 -28.41 4.69 13.28
CA ASP A 94 -28.16 5.53 12.10
C ASP A 94 -27.56 4.71 10.94
N GLU A 95 -27.98 5.03 9.73
CA GLU A 95 -27.47 4.41 8.51
C GLU A 95 -26.54 5.39 7.78
N LEU A 96 -25.32 4.92 7.50
CA LEU A 96 -24.23 5.72 6.95
C LEU A 96 -23.63 5.06 5.71
N LEU A 97 -23.26 5.91 4.77
CA LEU A 97 -22.35 5.50 3.71
C LEU A 97 -20.93 5.49 4.25
N VAL A 98 -20.27 4.33 4.22
CA VAL A 98 -18.94 4.13 4.78
C VAL A 98 -18.03 3.38 3.83
N GLN A 99 -16.74 3.73 3.85
CA GLN A 99 -15.69 3.04 3.13
C GLN A 99 -14.76 2.32 4.10
N VAL A 100 -14.37 1.10 3.77
CA VAL A 100 -13.38 0.35 4.55
C VAL A 100 -12.00 0.93 4.29
N THR A 101 -11.37 1.47 5.34
CA THR A 101 -10.06 2.12 5.27
C THR A 101 -8.92 1.24 5.77
N ARG A 102 -9.26 0.16 6.49
CA ARG A 102 -8.30 -0.81 7.01
C ARG A 102 -8.99 -2.16 7.24
N GLU A 103 -8.36 -3.23 6.79
CA GLU A 103 -8.81 -4.59 7.04
C GLU A 103 -8.59 -5.00 8.50
N ALA A 104 -9.27 -6.09 8.90
CA ALA A 104 -9.03 -6.71 10.19
C ALA A 104 -7.58 -7.17 10.32
N ILE A 105 -6.98 -6.91 11.49
CA ILE A 105 -5.62 -7.33 11.77
C ILE A 105 -5.60 -8.02 13.13
N LYS A 106 -5.30 -9.31 13.14
CA LYS A 106 -5.34 -10.16 14.35
C LYS A 106 -6.72 -10.04 15.04
N THR A 107 -6.75 -9.49 16.25
CA THR A 107 -7.97 -9.30 17.05
C THR A 107 -8.68 -7.97 16.81
N LYS A 108 -8.09 -7.06 16.00
CA LYS A 108 -8.67 -5.75 15.75
C LYS A 108 -9.66 -5.80 14.59
N ALA A 109 -10.86 -5.29 14.80
CA ALA A 109 -11.88 -5.16 13.77
C ALA A 109 -11.41 -4.29 12.58
N PRO A 110 -11.97 -4.50 11.38
CA PRO A 110 -11.77 -3.60 10.25
C PRO A 110 -12.15 -2.17 10.65
N CYS A 111 -11.54 -1.17 10.00
CA CYS A 111 -11.93 0.22 10.20
C CYS A 111 -12.67 0.76 8.99
N VAL A 112 -13.70 1.55 9.27
CA VAL A 112 -14.46 2.27 8.24
C VAL A 112 -14.44 3.77 8.50
N SER A 113 -14.72 4.56 7.47
CA SER A 113 -14.82 6.02 7.53
C SER A 113 -15.97 6.49 6.65
N SER A 114 -16.64 7.57 7.05
CA SER A 114 -17.54 8.30 6.16
C SER A 114 -16.80 9.28 5.23
N ASN A 115 -15.51 9.44 5.42
CA ASN A 115 -14.65 10.11 4.46
C ASN A 115 -14.33 9.13 3.34
N LEU A 116 -15.11 9.18 2.26
CA LEU A 116 -14.91 8.36 1.08
C LEU A 116 -13.80 8.95 0.22
N ASN A 117 -12.93 8.09 -0.31
CA ASN A 117 -11.86 8.48 -1.20
C ASN A 117 -12.08 7.85 -2.58
N PHE A 118 -12.27 8.70 -3.58
CA PHE A 118 -12.33 8.32 -4.98
C PHE A 118 -11.00 8.64 -5.62
N THR A 119 -10.19 7.61 -5.85
CA THR A 119 -8.81 7.76 -6.33
C THR A 119 -8.77 7.67 -7.84
N GLY A 120 -8.43 8.79 -8.48
CA GLY A 120 -8.12 8.87 -9.89
C GLY A 120 -6.60 8.72 -10.15
N LYS A 121 -6.21 9.02 -11.38
CA LYS A 121 -4.82 9.00 -11.85
C LYS A 121 -4.02 10.18 -11.27
N TYR A 122 -4.58 11.37 -11.26
CA TYR A 122 -3.96 12.63 -10.88
C TYR A 122 -4.50 13.19 -9.56
N LEU A 123 -5.78 12.94 -9.27
CA LEU A 123 -6.51 13.49 -8.14
C LEU A 123 -7.08 12.40 -7.24
N VAL A 124 -7.29 12.74 -5.98
CA VAL A 124 -8.17 11.99 -5.08
C VAL A 124 -9.24 12.96 -4.60
N LEU A 125 -10.51 12.63 -4.87
CA LEU A 125 -11.64 13.31 -4.27
C LEU A 125 -11.93 12.68 -2.91
N THR A 126 -12.09 13.51 -1.87
CA THR A 126 -12.34 13.07 -0.48
C THR A 126 -13.55 13.78 0.10
N THR A 127 -14.49 13.04 0.71
CA THR A 127 -15.76 13.60 1.19
C THR A 127 -15.73 14.09 2.65
N GLY A 128 -14.61 13.86 3.37
CA GLY A 128 -14.54 14.13 4.80
C GLY A 128 -14.47 15.60 5.18
N ASN A 129 -13.82 16.40 4.37
CA ASN A 129 -13.66 17.82 4.58
C ASN A 129 -13.26 18.52 3.26
N ARG A 130 -13.52 19.83 3.20
CA ARG A 130 -13.12 20.67 2.06
C ARG A 130 -11.63 21.04 2.18
N THR A 131 -10.75 20.04 2.04
CA THR A 131 -9.31 20.24 2.17
C THR A 131 -8.63 20.12 0.81
N LEU A 132 -7.75 21.07 0.50
CA LEU A 132 -6.83 20.94 -0.62
C LEU A 132 -5.52 20.35 -0.12
N GLY A 133 -5.21 19.16 -0.63
CA GLY A 133 -3.97 18.47 -0.34
C GLY A 133 -3.07 18.38 -1.57
N ILE A 134 -1.77 18.38 -1.36
CA ILE A 134 -0.78 18.11 -2.40
C ILE A 134 0.19 17.06 -1.87
N SER A 135 0.47 16.05 -2.70
CA SER A 135 1.39 14.97 -2.34
C SER A 135 2.72 15.51 -1.80
N ALA A 136 3.15 14.98 -0.65
CA ALA A 136 4.42 15.34 -0.03
C ALA A 136 5.65 15.04 -0.90
N LYS A 137 5.51 14.18 -1.91
CA LYS A 137 6.58 13.85 -2.87
C LYS A 137 6.80 14.94 -3.93
N ILE A 138 5.88 15.91 -4.07
CA ILE A 138 6.06 17.05 -4.98
C ILE A 138 6.97 18.09 -4.33
N PRO A 139 8.00 18.59 -5.03
CA PRO A 139 8.92 19.60 -4.49
C PRO A 139 8.20 20.86 -4.01
N SER A 140 8.65 21.43 -2.89
CA SER A 140 8.00 22.58 -2.22
C SER A 140 7.82 23.78 -3.14
N GLY A 141 8.82 24.12 -3.97
CA GLY A 141 8.76 25.26 -4.88
C GLY A 141 7.68 25.19 -5.98
N LYS A 142 7.07 24.01 -6.21
CA LYS A 142 5.95 23.86 -7.16
C LYS A 142 4.59 23.81 -6.47
N ARG A 143 4.56 23.58 -5.14
CA ARG A 143 3.29 23.33 -4.42
C ARG A 143 2.39 24.53 -4.35
N GLU A 144 2.92 25.74 -4.16
CA GLU A 144 2.13 26.96 -4.04
C GLU A 144 1.34 27.24 -5.33
N LYS A 145 2.01 27.22 -6.48
CA LYS A 145 1.34 27.42 -7.78
C LYS A 145 0.30 26.34 -8.10
N LEU A 146 0.58 25.09 -7.72
CA LEU A 146 -0.37 24.00 -7.91
C LEU A 146 -1.56 24.12 -6.95
N LYS A 147 -1.36 24.68 -5.77
CA LYS A 147 -2.43 24.91 -4.80
C LYS A 147 -3.38 26.01 -5.29
N GLU A 148 -2.85 27.13 -5.74
CA GLU A 148 -3.62 28.22 -6.34
C GLU A 148 -4.48 27.70 -7.52
N PHE A 149 -3.87 26.93 -8.42
CA PHE A 149 -4.60 26.34 -9.53
C PHE A 149 -5.71 25.39 -9.08
N LEU A 150 -5.48 24.57 -8.05
CA LEU A 150 -6.50 23.65 -7.52
C LEU A 150 -7.62 24.43 -6.78
N GLU A 151 -7.31 25.55 -6.14
CA GLU A 151 -8.31 26.44 -5.54
C GLU A 151 -9.24 27.03 -6.60
N GLU A 152 -8.71 27.44 -7.74
CA GLU A 152 -9.51 27.90 -8.89
C GLU A 152 -10.35 26.78 -9.52
N LEU A 153 -9.88 25.54 -9.44
CA LEU A 153 -10.55 24.38 -9.99
C LEU A 153 -11.76 23.93 -9.17
N MET A 154 -11.72 24.17 -7.85
CA MET A 154 -12.79 23.75 -6.94
C MET A 154 -14.00 24.66 -7.02
N PRO A 155 -15.23 24.09 -7.18
CA PRO A 155 -16.45 24.88 -7.06
C PRO A 155 -16.58 25.52 -5.67
N GLU A 156 -17.13 26.73 -5.59
CA GLU A 156 -17.30 27.46 -4.33
C GLU A 156 -18.17 26.70 -3.30
N ASP A 157 -19.19 25.99 -3.79
CA ASP A 157 -20.18 25.26 -2.97
C ASP A 157 -19.90 23.76 -2.84
N CYS A 158 -18.68 23.27 -3.18
CA CYS A 158 -18.37 21.84 -3.06
C CYS A 158 -18.25 21.38 -1.60
N SER A 159 -18.80 20.21 -1.31
CA SER A 159 -18.76 19.56 0.02
C SER A 159 -17.62 18.55 0.17
N TYR A 160 -16.69 18.50 -0.79
CA TYR A 160 -15.57 17.57 -0.84
C TYR A 160 -14.23 18.29 -0.90
N GLY A 161 -13.17 17.59 -0.60
CA GLY A 161 -11.79 18.02 -0.78
C GLY A 161 -11.11 17.33 -1.95
N ILE A 162 -9.96 17.86 -2.36
CA ILE A 162 -9.14 17.30 -3.45
C ILE A 162 -7.72 17.14 -2.96
N ILE A 163 -7.08 16.01 -3.31
CA ILE A 163 -5.66 15.79 -3.08
C ILE A 163 -4.99 15.54 -4.42
N LEU A 164 -4.03 16.41 -4.77
CA LEU A 164 -3.20 16.23 -5.96
C LEU A 164 -2.16 15.13 -5.71
N ARG A 165 -2.19 14.10 -6.53
CA ARG A 165 -1.19 13.03 -6.51
C ARG A 165 0.11 13.48 -7.18
N THR A 166 1.19 12.74 -6.94
CA THR A 166 2.51 13.04 -7.51
C THR A 166 2.48 13.13 -9.04
N ASN A 167 1.70 12.25 -9.68
CA ASN A 167 1.54 12.24 -11.14
C ASN A 167 0.78 13.48 -11.66
N GLY A 168 -0.10 14.05 -10.84
CA GLY A 168 -0.86 15.25 -11.21
C GLY A 168 -0.03 16.52 -11.37
N ALA A 169 1.20 16.54 -10.82
CA ALA A 169 2.11 17.66 -11.03
C ALA A 169 2.60 17.84 -12.49
N LEU A 170 2.35 16.86 -13.34
CA LEU A 170 2.75 16.82 -14.75
C LEU A 170 1.53 16.82 -15.70
N ALA A 171 0.33 16.77 -15.16
CA ALA A 171 -0.92 16.78 -15.93
C ALA A 171 -1.23 18.21 -16.41
N SER A 172 -1.92 18.31 -17.56
CA SER A 172 -2.46 19.56 -18.04
C SER A 172 -3.68 20.00 -17.22
N ALA A 173 -4.04 21.28 -17.32
CA ALA A 173 -5.22 21.82 -16.66
C ALA A 173 -6.51 21.13 -17.12
N GLU A 174 -6.57 20.80 -18.39
CA GLU A 174 -7.72 20.11 -19.01
C GLU A 174 -7.87 18.69 -18.47
N GLU A 175 -6.78 17.93 -18.38
CA GLU A 175 -6.77 16.57 -17.82
C GLU A 175 -7.24 16.57 -16.36
N LEU A 176 -6.78 17.54 -15.54
CA LEU A 176 -7.19 17.67 -14.14
C LEU A 176 -8.68 18.03 -14.02
N LYS A 177 -9.19 18.92 -14.88
CA LYS A 177 -10.63 19.29 -14.92
C LYS A 177 -11.51 18.10 -15.31
N GLU A 178 -11.11 17.35 -16.32
CA GLU A 178 -11.86 16.20 -16.80
C GLU A 178 -11.89 15.08 -15.75
N GLU A 179 -10.76 14.80 -15.13
CA GLU A 179 -10.71 13.79 -14.06
C GLU A 179 -11.53 14.22 -12.84
N LEU A 180 -11.49 15.51 -12.43
CA LEU A 180 -12.31 16.00 -11.34
C LEU A 180 -13.79 15.79 -11.61
N ARG A 181 -14.29 16.16 -12.80
CA ARG A 181 -15.69 15.95 -13.20
C ARG A 181 -16.08 14.48 -13.19
N SER A 182 -15.18 13.60 -13.62
CA SER A 182 -15.40 12.16 -13.56
C SER A 182 -15.55 11.66 -12.13
N LEU A 183 -14.67 12.09 -11.22
CA LEU A 183 -14.71 11.70 -9.79
C LEU A 183 -15.96 12.27 -9.07
N GLU A 184 -16.37 13.50 -9.39
CA GLU A 184 -17.62 14.10 -8.92
C GLU A 184 -18.85 13.30 -9.36
N THR A 185 -18.85 12.91 -10.63
CA THR A 185 -19.94 12.10 -11.19
C THR A 185 -20.02 10.74 -10.49
N GLN A 186 -18.89 10.08 -10.28
CA GLN A 186 -18.81 8.80 -9.56
C GLN A 186 -19.33 8.94 -8.12
N PHE A 187 -18.90 9.98 -7.40
CA PHE A 187 -19.39 10.23 -6.03
C PHE A 187 -20.89 10.49 -6.01
N THR A 188 -21.38 11.38 -6.87
CA THR A 188 -22.80 11.75 -6.93
C THR A 188 -23.69 10.56 -7.25
N GLN A 189 -23.32 9.76 -8.26
CA GLN A 189 -24.06 8.55 -8.63
C GLN A 189 -24.08 7.52 -7.51
N LEU A 190 -22.94 7.31 -6.85
CA LEU A 190 -22.84 6.36 -5.73
C LEU A 190 -23.67 6.83 -4.54
N TYR A 191 -23.64 8.11 -4.20
CA TYR A 191 -24.40 8.66 -3.08
C TYR A 191 -25.92 8.60 -3.37
N GLN A 192 -26.35 8.96 -4.58
CA GLN A 192 -27.75 8.82 -4.98
C GLN A 192 -28.22 7.36 -4.91
N LYS A 193 -27.40 6.42 -5.35
CA LYS A 193 -27.69 4.99 -5.20
C LYS A 193 -27.80 4.58 -3.73
N ALA A 194 -26.94 5.11 -2.86
CA ALA A 194 -26.94 4.81 -1.43
C ALA A 194 -28.26 5.22 -0.75
N LEU A 195 -28.84 6.35 -1.13
CA LEU A 195 -30.11 6.85 -0.56
C LEU A 195 -31.31 5.89 -0.80
N HIS A 196 -31.20 5.01 -1.80
CA HIS A 196 -32.24 4.05 -2.17
C HIS A 196 -31.84 2.61 -1.91
N THR A 197 -30.71 2.38 -1.25
CA THR A 197 -30.18 1.04 -1.00
C THR A 197 -30.36 0.67 0.49
N PRO A 198 -30.87 -0.55 0.81
CA PRO A 198 -30.98 -1.01 2.18
C PRO A 198 -29.63 -1.06 2.90
N CYS A 199 -29.64 -0.91 4.24
CA CYS A 199 -28.44 -1.11 5.05
C CYS A 199 -27.87 -2.54 4.88
N TYR A 200 -26.58 -2.71 5.20
CA TYR A 200 -25.80 -3.93 5.02
C TYR A 200 -25.54 -4.32 3.55
N THR A 201 -25.69 -3.37 2.63
CA THR A 201 -25.44 -3.63 1.22
C THR A 201 -24.11 -3.04 0.79
N LYS A 202 -23.33 -3.82 0.05
CA LYS A 202 -22.12 -3.35 -0.64
C LYS A 202 -22.49 -2.61 -1.91
N LEU A 203 -22.05 -1.36 -2.03
CA LEU A 203 -22.29 -0.49 -3.19
C LEU A 203 -21.14 -0.50 -4.19
N SER A 204 -19.91 -0.62 -3.69
CA SER A 204 -18.72 -0.70 -4.50
C SER A 204 -17.78 -1.77 -3.95
N LYS A 205 -17.18 -2.53 -4.85
CA LYS A 205 -16.16 -3.50 -4.53
C LYS A 205 -14.91 -2.82 -4.01
N GLY A 206 -14.14 -3.54 -3.20
CA GLY A 206 -12.79 -3.13 -2.81
C GLY A 206 -11.87 -3.09 -4.05
N GLU A 207 -10.81 -2.35 -3.91
CA GLU A 207 -9.84 -2.21 -4.99
C GLU A 207 -9.02 -3.50 -5.14
N SER A 208 -9.06 -4.12 -6.33
CA SER A 208 -8.19 -5.28 -6.60
C SER A 208 -6.72 -4.89 -6.54
N ILE A 209 -5.83 -5.87 -6.27
CA ILE A 209 -4.36 -5.64 -6.34
C ILE A 209 -3.99 -5.01 -7.67
N THR A 210 -4.59 -5.48 -8.74
CA THR A 210 -4.33 -4.99 -10.10
C THR A 210 -4.71 -3.51 -10.24
N ALA A 211 -5.91 -3.12 -9.79
CA ALA A 211 -6.35 -1.73 -9.82
C ALA A 211 -5.47 -0.84 -8.92
N SER A 212 -5.06 -1.33 -7.74
CA SER A 212 -4.12 -0.65 -6.85
C SER A 212 -2.76 -0.47 -7.52
N ILE A 213 -2.25 -1.51 -8.20
CA ILE A 213 -0.99 -1.44 -8.96
C ILE A 213 -1.10 -0.35 -10.03
N LEU A 214 -2.16 -0.36 -10.83
CA LEU A 214 -2.36 0.60 -11.91
C LEU A 214 -2.39 2.05 -11.42
N LYS A 215 -2.96 2.28 -10.23
CA LYS A 215 -3.03 3.60 -9.62
C LYS A 215 -1.73 4.05 -8.96
N ASP A 216 -0.99 3.12 -8.33
CA ASP A 216 0.23 3.43 -7.56
C ASP A 216 1.52 3.38 -8.38
N VAL A 217 1.44 2.86 -9.60
CA VAL A 217 2.58 2.72 -10.49
C VAL A 217 3.04 4.09 -10.97
N HIS A 218 4.29 4.43 -10.67
CA HIS A 218 5.02 5.43 -11.41
C HIS A 218 5.36 4.88 -12.80
N TRP A 219 4.43 4.97 -13.73
CA TRP A 219 4.55 4.43 -15.09
C TRP A 219 5.89 4.74 -15.77
N LYS A 220 6.56 5.84 -15.36
CA LYS A 220 7.89 6.24 -15.86
C LYS A 220 9.02 5.33 -15.35
N GLU A 221 8.83 4.64 -14.24
CA GLU A 221 9.83 3.77 -13.62
C GLU A 221 9.65 2.31 -14.05
N ILE A 222 8.48 1.97 -14.61
CA ILE A 222 8.17 0.62 -15.09
C ILE A 222 8.49 0.50 -16.57
N GLU A 223 9.36 -0.45 -16.86
CA GLU A 223 9.71 -0.85 -18.22
C GLU A 223 8.58 -1.65 -18.86
N LYS A 224 8.00 -2.60 -18.10
CA LYS A 224 7.09 -3.59 -18.66
C LYS A 224 6.13 -4.16 -17.60
N ILE A 225 4.88 -4.38 -18.01
CA ILE A 225 3.91 -5.19 -17.28
C ILE A 225 3.64 -6.44 -18.11
N ILE A 226 3.75 -7.62 -17.49
CA ILE A 226 3.60 -8.91 -18.14
C ILE A 226 2.51 -9.69 -17.43
N THR A 227 1.57 -10.23 -18.19
CA THR A 227 0.49 -11.07 -17.64
C THR A 227 0.12 -12.19 -18.61
N ASP A 228 -0.25 -13.34 -18.07
CA ASP A 228 -0.82 -14.49 -18.78
C ASP A 228 -2.36 -14.52 -18.70
N GLN A 229 -2.97 -13.50 -18.06
CA GLN A 229 -4.42 -13.36 -17.94
C GLN A 229 -4.96 -12.43 -19.04
N LYS A 230 -5.68 -13.00 -20.01
CA LYS A 230 -6.18 -12.25 -21.18
C LYS A 230 -7.10 -11.08 -20.79
N THR A 231 -8.04 -11.31 -19.88
CA THR A 231 -8.95 -10.26 -19.39
C THR A 231 -8.20 -9.09 -18.78
N LEU A 232 -7.19 -9.40 -17.96
CA LEU A 232 -6.34 -8.40 -17.33
C LEU A 232 -5.50 -7.63 -18.36
N TYR A 233 -4.95 -8.33 -19.34
CA TYR A 233 -4.22 -7.70 -20.45
C TYR A 233 -5.10 -6.68 -21.18
N GLU A 234 -6.35 -7.05 -21.50
CA GLU A 234 -7.31 -6.17 -22.16
C GLU A 234 -7.65 -4.94 -21.30
N GLU A 235 -7.90 -5.12 -20.00
CA GLU A 235 -8.11 -4.02 -19.04
C GLU A 235 -6.91 -3.07 -18.95
N LEU A 236 -5.69 -3.62 -18.91
CA LEU A 236 -4.45 -2.86 -18.91
C LEU A 236 -4.28 -2.04 -20.18
N CYS A 237 -4.58 -2.64 -21.33
CA CYS A 237 -4.50 -1.97 -22.63
C CYS A 237 -5.49 -0.80 -22.73
N VAL A 238 -6.71 -0.96 -22.23
CA VAL A 238 -7.71 0.13 -22.16
C VAL A 238 -7.20 1.23 -21.23
N SER A 239 -6.76 0.90 -20.03
CA SER A 239 -6.23 1.87 -19.06
C SER A 239 -4.98 2.59 -19.58
N ARG A 240 -4.22 1.98 -20.49
CA ARG A 240 -3.05 2.59 -21.13
C ARG A 240 -3.42 3.72 -22.09
N GLN A 241 -4.59 3.68 -22.72
CA GLN A 241 -5.05 4.73 -23.66
C GLN A 241 -5.16 6.09 -22.95
N ASP A 242 -5.43 6.06 -21.62
CA ASP A 242 -5.53 7.24 -20.77
C ASP A 242 -4.16 7.72 -20.21
N ILE A 243 -3.05 7.07 -20.61
CA ILE A 243 -1.70 7.42 -20.11
C ILE A 243 -0.95 8.21 -21.18
N PRO A 244 -0.30 9.35 -20.83
CA PRO A 244 0.48 10.11 -21.80
C PRO A 244 1.49 9.24 -22.53
N VAL A 245 1.61 9.42 -23.85
CA VAL A 245 2.52 8.68 -24.76
C VAL A 245 3.99 8.69 -24.29
N ALA A 246 4.36 9.61 -23.40
CA ALA A 246 5.70 9.71 -22.83
C ALA A 246 6.09 8.61 -21.84
N SER A 247 5.14 7.76 -21.37
CA SER A 247 5.48 6.63 -20.51
C SER A 247 5.73 5.39 -21.36
N MET A 248 6.99 4.97 -21.40
CA MET A 248 7.45 3.83 -22.23
C MET A 248 7.08 2.44 -21.67
N CYS A 249 6.13 2.34 -20.74
CA CYS A 249 5.72 1.06 -20.17
C CYS A 249 5.09 0.16 -21.24
N ALA A 250 5.73 -0.95 -21.56
CA ALA A 250 5.16 -1.97 -22.44
C ALA A 250 4.19 -2.85 -21.66
N ILE A 251 3.05 -3.20 -22.25
CA ILE A 251 2.15 -4.21 -21.71
C ILE A 251 2.27 -5.43 -22.62
N GLU A 252 2.58 -6.59 -22.03
CA GLU A 252 2.81 -7.83 -22.76
C GLU A 252 1.86 -8.91 -22.27
N TYR A 253 1.18 -9.54 -23.23
CA TYR A 253 0.46 -10.76 -22.99
C TYR A 253 1.44 -11.94 -23.21
N TYR A 254 1.60 -12.77 -22.17
CA TYR A 254 2.45 -13.95 -22.20
C TYR A 254 1.61 -15.17 -22.49
N GLU A 255 1.94 -15.87 -23.56
CA GLU A 255 1.26 -17.08 -24.00
C GLU A 255 2.29 -18.18 -24.30
N ASP A 256 2.58 -19.00 -23.31
CA ASP A 256 3.44 -20.19 -23.44
C ASP A 256 2.86 -21.31 -22.57
N SER A 257 2.32 -22.34 -23.21
CA SER A 257 1.72 -23.48 -22.51
C SER A 257 2.77 -24.42 -21.88
N LEU A 258 4.02 -24.38 -22.34
CA LEU A 258 5.10 -25.24 -21.84
C LEU A 258 5.79 -24.65 -20.63
N LEU A 259 5.88 -23.32 -20.54
CA LEU A 259 6.54 -22.64 -19.46
C LEU A 259 5.61 -21.56 -18.84
N PRO A 260 4.80 -21.90 -17.82
CA PRO A 260 3.95 -20.92 -17.15
C PRO A 260 4.72 -19.70 -16.65
N LEU A 261 4.09 -18.52 -16.70
CA LEU A 261 4.71 -17.23 -16.32
C LEU A 261 5.25 -17.26 -14.89
N ALA A 262 4.53 -17.87 -13.96
CA ALA A 262 4.97 -18.05 -12.57
C ALA A 262 6.29 -18.84 -12.46
N ARG A 263 6.49 -19.84 -13.29
CA ARG A 263 7.74 -20.64 -13.35
C ARG A 263 8.87 -19.90 -14.05
N LEU A 264 8.58 -19.15 -15.11
CA LEU A 264 9.57 -18.31 -15.80
C LEU A 264 10.26 -17.35 -14.84
N TYR A 265 9.51 -16.80 -13.90
CA TYR A 265 10.00 -15.85 -12.88
C TYR A 265 10.31 -16.51 -11.53
N ASN A 266 10.24 -17.85 -11.41
CA ASN A 266 10.52 -18.60 -10.18
C ASN A 266 9.72 -18.09 -8.96
N LEU A 267 8.47 -17.66 -9.15
CA LEU A 267 7.70 -16.96 -8.10
C LEU A 267 7.46 -17.85 -6.87
N GLU A 268 7.28 -19.15 -7.03
CA GLU A 268 7.13 -20.09 -5.91
C GLU A 268 8.38 -20.10 -5.01
N ARG A 269 9.58 -20.21 -5.61
CA ARG A 269 10.85 -20.16 -4.88
C ARG A 269 11.08 -18.81 -4.21
N GLU A 270 10.73 -17.71 -4.88
CA GLU A 270 10.83 -16.36 -4.27
C GLU A 270 9.89 -16.20 -3.06
N LEU A 271 8.70 -16.79 -3.12
CA LEU A 271 7.77 -16.86 -1.99
C LEU A 271 8.34 -17.67 -0.84
N ASP A 272 8.86 -18.89 -1.12
CA ASP A 272 9.50 -19.73 -0.10
C ASP A 272 10.64 -19.00 0.60
N GLN A 273 11.52 -18.35 -0.17
CA GLN A 273 12.62 -17.57 0.37
C GLN A 273 12.14 -16.35 1.19
N ALA A 274 11.09 -15.68 0.73
CA ALA A 274 10.53 -14.55 1.44
C ALA A 274 9.85 -14.93 2.77
N LEU A 275 9.56 -16.19 3.02
CA LEU A 275 8.98 -16.69 4.27
C LEU A 275 10.02 -17.22 5.25
N GLN A 276 11.27 -17.44 4.80
CA GLN A 276 12.34 -17.92 5.68
C GLN A 276 12.81 -16.82 6.62
N GLU A 277 13.10 -17.16 7.87
CA GLU A 277 13.70 -16.22 8.83
C GLU A 277 15.13 -15.86 8.43
N LYS A 278 15.91 -16.84 7.93
CA LYS A 278 17.32 -16.69 7.60
C LYS A 278 17.54 -16.34 6.13
N ILE A 279 18.29 -15.27 5.86
CA ILE A 279 18.63 -14.80 4.52
C ILE A 279 20.14 -14.67 4.40
N TRP A 280 20.70 -15.38 3.42
CA TRP A 280 22.12 -15.31 3.13
C TRP A 280 22.48 -14.08 2.28
N LEU A 281 23.56 -13.43 2.65
CA LEU A 281 24.17 -12.32 1.92
C LEU A 281 25.27 -12.88 0.97
N LYS A 282 25.60 -12.12 -0.06
CA LYS A 282 26.65 -12.51 -1.03
C LYS A 282 28.02 -12.61 -0.39
N SER A 283 28.30 -11.77 0.60
CA SER A 283 29.52 -11.76 1.40
C SER A 283 29.69 -12.98 2.30
N GLY A 284 28.70 -13.88 2.39
CA GLY A 284 28.68 -15.02 3.31
C GLY A 284 28.13 -14.69 4.71
N GLY A 285 27.79 -13.44 4.97
CA GLY A 285 26.97 -13.03 6.13
C GLY A 285 25.53 -13.46 5.95
N PHE A 286 24.71 -13.27 6.96
CA PHE A 286 23.28 -13.55 6.89
C PHE A 286 22.46 -12.65 7.82
N LEU A 287 21.19 -12.50 7.47
CA LEU A 287 20.18 -11.84 8.29
C LEU A 287 19.29 -12.89 8.95
N ILE A 288 18.86 -12.61 10.17
CA ILE A 288 17.72 -13.26 10.82
C ILE A 288 16.59 -12.23 10.95
N ILE A 289 15.43 -12.50 10.36
CA ILE A 289 14.29 -11.61 10.43
C ILE A 289 13.16 -12.31 11.16
N GLN A 290 12.77 -11.76 12.30
CA GLN A 290 11.69 -12.29 13.13
C GLN A 290 10.63 -11.23 13.36
N GLN A 291 9.38 -11.59 13.05
CA GLN A 291 8.23 -10.74 13.32
C GLN A 291 7.57 -11.15 14.62
N THR A 292 7.65 -10.28 15.62
CA THR A 292 6.92 -10.44 16.88
C THR A 292 5.56 -9.76 16.82
N GLU A 293 4.83 -9.78 17.92
CA GLU A 293 3.56 -9.06 18.03
C GLU A 293 3.76 -7.54 18.03
N ALA A 294 4.84 -7.05 18.67
CA ALA A 294 5.10 -5.63 18.90
C ALA A 294 5.99 -4.98 17.83
N PHE A 295 6.99 -5.70 17.33
CA PHE A 295 8.00 -5.17 16.41
C PHE A 295 8.62 -6.27 15.53
N VAL A 296 9.38 -5.86 14.53
CA VAL A 296 10.22 -6.74 13.71
C VAL A 296 11.65 -6.63 14.21
N ALA A 297 12.25 -7.75 14.60
CA ALA A 297 13.66 -7.84 14.95
C ALA A 297 14.47 -8.33 13.75
N ILE A 298 15.59 -7.69 13.47
CA ILE A 298 16.52 -8.07 12.41
C ILE A 298 17.92 -8.10 13.00
N ASP A 299 18.57 -9.26 12.89
CA ASP A 299 19.94 -9.47 13.38
C ASP A 299 20.88 -9.73 12.19
N VAL A 300 22.04 -9.07 12.15
CA VAL A 300 23.03 -9.15 11.09
C VAL A 300 24.25 -9.92 11.57
N ASN A 301 24.55 -11.01 10.88
CA ASN A 301 25.62 -11.93 11.26
C ASN A 301 26.73 -12.03 10.19
N THR A 302 28.00 -12.14 10.62
CA THR A 302 29.18 -12.22 9.74
C THR A 302 29.34 -13.57 9.00
N GLY A 303 28.69 -14.64 9.51
CA GLY A 303 28.99 -15.99 9.03
C GLY A 303 30.37 -16.52 9.47
N LYS A 304 30.87 -17.54 8.78
CA LYS A 304 32.10 -18.26 9.19
C LYS A 304 33.44 -17.65 8.69
N HIS A 305 33.39 -16.64 7.82
CA HIS A 305 34.60 -16.09 7.19
C HIS A 305 34.94 -14.70 7.76
N SER A 306 35.82 -14.67 8.79
CA SER A 306 36.50 -13.46 9.20
C SER A 306 38.01 -13.70 9.25
N SER A 307 38.75 -13.23 8.23
CA SER A 307 40.19 -13.06 8.35
C SER A 307 40.44 -11.90 9.29
N LYS A 308 41.25 -12.10 10.34
CA LYS A 308 41.50 -11.12 11.40
C LYS A 308 42.18 -9.81 10.94
N LYS A 309 42.73 -9.75 9.71
CA LYS A 309 43.52 -8.58 9.24
C LYS A 309 42.68 -7.42 8.69
N ASP A 310 41.44 -7.67 8.24
CA ASP A 310 40.58 -6.64 7.63
C ASP A 310 39.15 -6.69 8.19
N ALA A 311 39.03 -6.98 9.51
CA ALA A 311 37.72 -7.23 10.12
C ALA A 311 36.78 -6.01 10.04
N GLU A 312 37.29 -4.80 10.27
CA GLU A 312 36.49 -3.56 10.28
C GLU A 312 35.94 -3.26 8.86
N GLU A 313 36.78 -3.35 7.83
CA GLU A 313 36.34 -3.14 6.45
C GLU A 313 35.33 -4.20 6.01
N ASN A 314 35.53 -5.46 6.43
CA ASN A 314 34.60 -6.55 6.18
C ASN A 314 33.26 -6.30 6.90
N TYR A 315 33.24 -5.81 8.15
CA TYR A 315 32.01 -5.46 8.87
C TYR A 315 31.27 -4.31 8.17
N LYS A 316 31.99 -3.29 7.73
CA LYS A 316 31.41 -2.18 6.95
C LYS A 316 30.75 -2.69 5.65
N GLN A 317 31.43 -3.57 4.93
CA GLN A 317 30.91 -4.16 3.70
C GLN A 317 29.68 -5.04 3.95
N ILE A 318 29.71 -5.91 4.97
CA ILE A 318 28.56 -6.78 5.32
C ILE A 318 27.38 -5.92 5.77
N ASN A 319 27.60 -4.91 6.63
CA ASN A 319 26.54 -4.02 7.08
C ASN A 319 25.89 -3.24 5.92
N ARG A 320 26.70 -2.81 4.95
CA ARG A 320 26.20 -2.12 3.75
C ARG A 320 25.36 -3.07 2.86
N GLU A 321 25.81 -4.31 2.67
CA GLU A 321 25.06 -5.34 1.96
C GLU A 321 23.77 -5.70 2.72
N ALA A 322 23.85 -5.84 4.03
CA ALA A 322 22.73 -6.08 4.92
C ALA A 322 21.67 -4.96 4.81
N ALA A 323 22.07 -3.69 4.85
CA ALA A 323 21.17 -2.56 4.72
C ALA A 323 20.38 -2.58 3.40
N LEU A 324 21.05 -2.90 2.28
CA LEU A 324 20.42 -3.04 0.98
C LEU A 324 19.39 -4.19 0.97
N GLU A 325 19.76 -5.35 1.53
CA GLU A 325 18.87 -6.50 1.58
C GLU A 325 17.71 -6.27 2.57
N ILE A 326 17.94 -5.62 3.72
CA ILE A 326 16.88 -5.24 4.67
C ILE A 326 15.87 -4.35 3.98
N ALA A 327 16.29 -3.29 3.29
CA ALA A 327 15.38 -2.41 2.56
C ALA A 327 14.54 -3.17 1.51
N ARG A 328 15.12 -4.20 0.85
CA ARG A 328 14.40 -5.10 -0.05
C ARG A 328 13.39 -5.96 0.70
N GLN A 329 13.78 -6.57 1.83
CA GLN A 329 12.94 -7.47 2.62
C GLN A 329 11.76 -6.73 3.27
N LEU A 330 11.93 -5.48 3.69
CA LEU A 330 10.84 -4.65 4.19
C LEU A 330 9.72 -4.51 3.15
N ARG A 331 10.07 -4.32 1.88
CA ARG A 331 9.11 -4.23 0.76
C ARG A 331 8.58 -5.59 0.37
N LEU A 332 9.45 -6.58 0.19
CA LEU A 332 9.11 -7.93 -0.28
C LEU A 332 8.11 -8.61 0.64
N ARG A 333 8.34 -8.55 1.94
CA ARG A 333 7.49 -9.15 2.97
C ARG A 333 6.39 -8.23 3.48
N ASN A 334 6.39 -6.97 3.03
CA ASN A 334 5.54 -5.90 3.55
C ASN A 334 5.61 -5.78 5.09
N LEU A 335 6.83 -5.87 5.65
CA LEU A 335 7.06 -5.69 7.09
C LEU A 335 6.77 -4.24 7.48
N SER A 336 6.12 -4.02 8.62
CA SER A 336 5.64 -2.68 9.01
C SER A 336 5.54 -2.55 10.54
N GLY A 337 5.40 -1.31 11.00
CA GLY A 337 5.44 -0.96 12.42
C GLY A 337 6.84 -0.56 12.85
N MET A 338 7.21 -0.88 14.09
CA MET A 338 8.57 -0.71 14.61
C MET A 338 9.47 -1.83 14.08
N ILE A 339 10.64 -1.47 13.60
CA ILE A 339 11.65 -2.40 13.07
C ILE A 339 12.96 -2.06 13.76
N LEU A 340 13.55 -3.03 14.44
CA LEU A 340 14.79 -2.92 15.19
C LEU A 340 15.84 -3.74 14.47
N VAL A 341 16.94 -3.11 14.10
CA VAL A 341 18.03 -3.75 13.36
C VAL A 341 19.30 -3.71 14.18
N ASP A 342 19.83 -4.88 14.51
CA ASP A 342 21.13 -5.07 15.14
C ASP A 342 22.18 -5.31 14.05
N PHE A 343 22.90 -4.25 13.70
CA PHE A 343 24.01 -4.31 12.75
C PHE A 343 25.29 -4.77 13.45
N ILE A 344 26.23 -5.34 12.70
CA ILE A 344 27.54 -5.68 13.25
C ILE A 344 28.21 -4.42 13.77
N ASN A 345 28.65 -4.46 15.04
CA ASN A 345 29.29 -3.33 15.69
C ASN A 345 30.56 -2.87 14.96
N MET A 346 30.62 -1.59 14.63
CA MET A 346 31.79 -0.91 14.05
C MET A 346 32.39 0.04 15.07
N LYS A 347 33.72 0.07 15.19
CA LYS A 347 34.39 0.93 16.14
C LYS A 347 34.41 2.41 15.74
N ASN A 348 34.43 2.65 14.43
CA ASN A 348 34.49 3.99 13.86
C ASN A 348 33.10 4.62 13.83
N THR A 349 32.91 5.72 14.54
CA THR A 349 31.63 6.46 14.59
C THR A 349 31.24 7.07 13.24
N ASN A 350 32.23 7.39 12.37
CA ASN A 350 31.94 7.88 11.03
C ASN A 350 31.28 6.77 10.19
N ASP A 351 31.76 5.53 10.29
CA ASP A 351 31.17 4.40 9.56
C ASP A 351 29.76 4.10 10.02
N GLN A 352 29.47 4.28 11.33
CA GLN A 352 28.10 4.17 11.86
C GLN A 352 27.18 5.25 11.27
N SER A 353 27.67 6.50 11.21
CA SER A 353 26.92 7.62 10.62
C SER A 353 26.68 7.45 9.11
N GLU A 354 27.68 6.93 8.39
CA GLU A 354 27.54 6.59 6.97
C GLU A 354 26.50 5.50 6.75
N LEU A 355 26.46 4.46 7.59
CA LEU A 355 25.49 3.38 7.51
C LEU A 355 24.06 3.91 7.76
N LEU A 356 23.88 4.78 8.75
CA LEU A 356 22.60 5.42 9.06
C LEU A 356 22.10 6.24 7.86
N GLN A 357 22.94 7.07 7.27
CA GLN A 357 22.60 7.86 6.09
C GLN A 357 22.30 6.97 4.88
N TYR A 358 23.07 5.91 4.69
CA TYR A 358 22.88 4.96 3.60
C TYR A 358 21.52 4.25 3.74
N MET A 359 21.20 3.72 4.94
CA MET A 359 19.88 3.13 5.18
C MET A 359 18.74 4.13 4.93
N GLY A 360 18.90 5.38 5.40
CA GLY A 360 17.97 6.46 5.12
C GLY A 360 17.75 6.71 3.62
N SER A 361 18.81 6.61 2.81
CA SER A 361 18.72 6.76 1.35
C SER A 361 17.95 5.60 0.70
N LEU A 362 18.16 4.37 1.16
CA LEU A 362 17.52 3.15 0.64
C LEU A 362 16.00 3.13 0.91
N VAL A 363 15.58 3.59 2.10
CA VAL A 363 14.15 3.57 2.46
C VAL A 363 13.36 4.73 1.84
N ARG A 364 14.00 5.78 1.32
CA ARG A 364 13.32 6.89 0.61
C ARG A 364 12.57 6.43 -0.63
N SER A 365 13.05 5.38 -1.28
CA SER A 365 12.39 4.79 -2.45
C SER A 365 11.24 3.86 -2.11
N ASP A 366 10.96 3.61 -0.82
CA ASP A 366 9.83 2.78 -0.41
C ASP A 366 8.52 3.52 -0.74
N PRO A 367 7.56 2.88 -1.45
CA PRO A 367 6.25 3.47 -1.68
C PRO A 367 5.49 3.73 -0.36
N MET A 368 5.76 2.94 0.69
CA MET A 368 5.23 3.18 2.03
C MET A 368 6.12 4.17 2.78
N GLN A 369 5.50 5.02 3.60
CA GLN A 369 6.24 5.94 4.46
C GLN A 369 7.12 5.14 5.43
N THR A 370 8.42 5.20 5.20
CA THR A 370 9.45 4.52 5.97
C THR A 370 10.47 5.55 6.43
N VAL A 371 10.78 5.55 7.71
CA VAL A 371 11.69 6.53 8.34
C VAL A 371 12.70 5.78 9.19
N VAL A 372 13.98 6.04 8.97
CA VAL A 372 15.04 5.67 9.92
C VAL A 372 15.02 6.75 11.00
N VAL A 373 14.77 6.33 12.24
CA VAL A 373 14.57 7.27 13.37
C VAL A 373 15.91 7.66 13.95
N ASP A 374 16.63 6.67 14.50
CA ASP A 374 17.91 6.89 15.18
C ASP A 374 18.63 5.55 15.42
N VAL A 375 19.78 5.61 16.07
CA VAL A 375 20.51 4.46 16.63
C VAL A 375 20.54 4.61 18.15
N THR A 376 20.02 3.61 18.86
CA THR A 376 19.99 3.62 20.33
C THR A 376 21.40 3.55 20.94
N ALA A 377 21.51 3.83 22.25
CA ALA A 377 22.76 3.67 23.00
C ALA A 377 23.29 2.22 22.99
N LEU A 378 22.44 1.24 22.68
CA LEU A 378 22.81 -0.17 22.52
C LEU A 378 23.30 -0.51 21.11
N GLY A 379 23.32 0.46 20.18
CA GLY A 379 23.71 0.23 18.79
C GLY A 379 22.59 -0.28 17.87
N ILE A 380 21.36 -0.37 18.36
CA ILE A 380 20.21 -0.84 17.58
C ILE A 380 19.67 0.29 16.70
N MET A 381 19.59 0.08 15.39
CA MET A 381 18.98 1.04 14.47
C MET A 381 17.46 0.90 14.51
N GLU A 382 16.78 2.01 14.75
CA GLU A 382 15.34 2.09 14.82
C GLU A 382 14.75 2.58 13.50
N ILE A 383 13.80 1.81 12.95
CA ILE A 383 13.09 2.15 11.71
C ILE A 383 11.59 2.05 11.98
N THR A 384 10.83 2.99 11.43
CA THR A 384 9.37 2.90 11.41
C THR A 384 8.86 2.81 9.98
N ARG A 385 7.93 1.91 9.71
CA ARG A 385 7.27 1.76 8.42
C ARG A 385 5.76 1.72 8.59
N LYS A 386 5.04 2.60 7.87
CA LYS A 386 3.58 2.71 7.98
C LYS A 386 2.91 1.38 7.61
N LYS A 387 2.02 0.89 8.50
CA LYS A 387 1.23 -0.30 8.26
C LYS A 387 0.00 0.06 7.42
N SER A 388 -0.04 -0.40 6.17
CA SER A 388 -1.15 -0.15 5.23
C SER A 388 -1.90 -1.41 4.82
N ALA A 389 -1.19 -2.56 4.81
CA ALA A 389 -1.74 -3.84 4.40
C ALA A 389 -1.14 -4.98 5.23
N LYS A 390 -1.66 -6.19 5.06
CA LYS A 390 -1.14 -7.41 5.68
C LYS A 390 0.26 -7.72 5.18
N THR A 391 1.08 -8.32 6.02
CA THR A 391 2.39 -8.86 5.60
C THR A 391 2.19 -10.04 4.65
N LEU A 392 3.22 -10.39 3.87
CA LEU A 392 3.17 -11.51 2.94
C LEU A 392 2.77 -12.83 3.65
N ALA A 393 3.29 -13.06 4.85
CA ALA A 393 2.92 -14.22 5.66
C ALA A 393 1.44 -14.19 6.10
N GLU A 394 0.94 -13.01 6.51
CA GLU A 394 -0.48 -12.83 6.86
C GLU A 394 -1.41 -13.01 5.64
N GLN A 395 -0.99 -12.57 4.45
CA GLN A 395 -1.73 -12.79 3.19
C GLN A 395 -1.85 -14.29 2.88
N LEU A 396 -0.76 -15.04 2.97
CA LEU A 396 -0.76 -16.49 2.75
C LEU A 396 -1.61 -17.25 3.78
N LEU A 397 -1.57 -16.84 5.05
CA LEU A 397 -2.41 -17.44 6.08
C LEU A 397 -3.91 -17.18 5.83
N GLN A 398 -4.26 -16.06 5.22
CA GLN A 398 -5.64 -15.77 4.87
C GLN A 398 -6.12 -16.66 3.72
N LEU A 399 -5.33 -16.79 2.66
CA LEU A 399 -5.62 -17.66 1.52
C LEU A 399 -5.94 -19.11 1.97
N LYS A 400 -5.16 -19.66 2.93
CA LYS A 400 -5.37 -21.00 3.49
C LYS A 400 -6.60 -21.14 4.39
N LYS A 401 -7.20 -20.05 4.88
CA LYS A 401 -8.41 -20.07 5.72
C LYS A 401 -9.71 -19.98 4.92
N GLY A 402 -9.63 -19.63 3.65
CA GLY A 402 -10.75 -19.58 2.71
C GLY A 402 -11.20 -20.95 2.19
N GLU A 403 -10.41 -22.00 2.49
CA GLU A 403 -10.78 -23.41 2.28
C GLU A 403 -11.54 -23.94 3.51
#